data_bda88727c9642ad4e3a365eece82f4e4
#
_entry.id   bda88727c9642ad4e3a365eece82f4e4
#
_cell.length_a   1.000
_cell.length_b   1.000
_cell.length_c   1.000
_cell.angle_alpha   90.00
_cell.angle_beta   90.00
_cell.angle_gamma   90.00
#
_symmetry.space_group_name_H-M   'P 1'
#
loop_
_entity.id
_entity.type
_entity.pdbx_description
1 polymer ?
#
loop_
_entity_poly.entity_id
_entity_poly.type
_entity_poly.pdbx_seq_one_letter_code
_entity_poly.pdbx_strand_id
1 'polypeptide(L)'
;MTAEHLNGLRVMLEGQEGHSYADLLRVACTSEKLGIGGIFRSDHWLPIMGERQIDATDAWATLAGLARDTTRIRFGALVSPMTFRHPSELAKQAATIDHMSDGRVEVGFGAGWYDGEHAAYGLPFPPLKERFDRLEESLEVCTALWSSAASSTFKGRYYSLDDAPGRPKPVQQPLPVIIGGRGAKRTPDLTARFAAEYNTGASIAEWSERRARVVAASERIGRDPSSIVYSWMSATCVGLTEADAWTEAERRFRHARQTGDVRAWVAEQRANGMVFGGAEQAAETLSAALAAGATRWYLQIVPSPSDELLEVIAKEIAPRISG
;
A
#
# COMPACT_ATOMS: atom_id res chain seq x y z
N MET A 1 22.76 6.46 6.26
CA MET A 1 21.93 5.42 6.90
C MET A 1 20.59 5.98 7.37
N THR A 2 20.53 6.91 8.34
CA THR A 2 19.24 7.39 8.89
C THR A 2 18.27 7.98 7.84
N ALA A 3 18.74 8.78 6.89
CA ALA A 3 17.90 9.35 5.83
C ALA A 3 17.39 8.30 4.83
N GLU A 4 18.16 7.25 4.58
CA GLU A 4 17.77 6.15 3.71
C GLU A 4 16.66 5.30 4.32
N HIS A 5 16.77 4.97 5.61
CA HIS A 5 15.72 4.22 6.32
C HIS A 5 14.42 5.01 6.42
N LEU A 6 14.48 6.32 6.73
CA LEU A 6 13.30 7.20 6.69
C LEU A 6 12.64 7.24 5.32
N ASN A 7 13.46 7.29 4.25
CA ASN A 7 12.94 7.23 2.88
C ASN A 7 12.33 5.87 2.52
N GLY A 8 12.73 4.78 3.18
CA GLY A 8 12.11 3.45 3.05
C GLY A 8 10.82 3.28 3.84
N LEU A 9 10.59 4.07 4.89
CA LEU A 9 9.38 3.98 5.69
C LEU A 9 8.16 4.59 4.99
N ARG A 10 7.02 3.92 5.15
CA ARG A 10 5.70 4.33 4.68
C ARG A 10 4.69 4.19 5.81
N VAL A 11 3.93 5.23 6.07
CA VAL A 11 2.75 5.12 6.94
C VAL A 11 1.59 4.60 6.09
N MET A 12 1.01 3.48 6.51
CA MET A 12 -0.16 2.89 5.85
C MET A 12 -1.40 3.12 6.71
N LEU A 13 -2.36 3.85 6.16
CA LEU A 13 -3.62 4.19 6.81
C LEU A 13 -4.78 3.39 6.20
N GLU A 14 -5.71 3.02 7.05
CA GLU A 14 -6.99 2.44 6.64
C GLU A 14 -8.05 3.54 6.61
N GLY A 15 -8.11 4.28 5.50
CA GLY A 15 -8.96 5.47 5.38
C GLY A 15 -10.45 5.22 5.59
N GLN A 16 -10.90 3.98 5.37
CA GLN A 16 -12.27 3.53 5.63
C GLN A 16 -12.57 3.25 7.11
N GLU A 17 -11.56 3.31 7.99
CA GLU A 17 -11.71 3.09 9.43
C GLU A 17 -12.01 4.39 10.19
N GLY A 18 -12.82 5.27 9.62
CA GLY A 18 -13.29 6.52 10.24
C GLY A 18 -12.36 7.71 10.06
N HIS A 19 -11.42 7.68 9.12
CA HIS A 19 -10.51 8.79 8.92
C HIS A 19 -11.12 9.88 8.03
N SER A 20 -11.22 11.09 8.57
CA SER A 20 -11.54 12.28 7.78
C SER A 20 -10.37 12.69 6.90
N TYR A 21 -10.62 13.57 5.92
CA TYR A 21 -9.53 14.16 5.14
C TYR A 21 -8.54 14.94 6.04
N ALA A 22 -9.03 15.61 7.07
CA ALA A 22 -8.18 16.33 8.01
C ALA A 22 -7.22 15.41 8.77
N ASP A 23 -7.66 14.20 9.15
CA ASP A 23 -6.80 13.20 9.77
C ASP A 23 -5.70 12.71 8.82
N LEU A 24 -6.06 12.41 7.57
CA LEU A 24 -5.11 12.00 6.54
C LEU A 24 -4.08 13.10 6.27
N LEU A 25 -4.53 14.35 6.16
CA LEU A 25 -3.66 15.51 5.92
C LEU A 25 -2.71 15.76 7.09
N ARG A 26 -3.20 15.69 8.34
CA ARG A 26 -2.37 15.83 9.54
C ARG A 26 -1.23 14.80 9.52
N VAL A 27 -1.56 13.52 9.31
CA VAL A 27 -0.54 12.45 9.26
C VAL A 27 0.44 12.68 8.11
N ALA A 28 -0.04 13.10 6.93
CA ALA A 28 0.80 13.38 5.79
C ALA A 28 1.77 14.54 6.05
N CYS A 29 1.28 15.66 6.58
CA CYS A 29 2.10 16.84 6.90
C CYS A 29 3.12 16.54 8.00
N THR A 30 2.73 15.81 9.06
CA THR A 30 3.66 15.41 10.12
C THR A 30 4.72 14.44 9.59
N SER A 31 4.32 13.44 8.81
CA SER A 31 5.26 12.50 8.17
C SER A 31 6.24 13.22 7.24
N GLU A 32 5.76 14.19 6.44
CA GLU A 32 6.59 15.01 5.56
C GLU A 32 7.63 15.83 6.33
N LYS A 33 7.23 16.46 7.44
CA LYS A 33 8.13 17.24 8.32
C LYS A 33 9.21 16.35 8.92
N LEU A 34 8.86 15.13 9.30
CA LEU A 34 9.77 14.16 9.91
C LEU A 34 10.68 13.45 8.88
N GLY A 35 10.45 13.63 7.58
CA GLY A 35 11.23 12.99 6.53
C GLY A 35 10.84 11.54 6.24
N ILE A 36 9.68 11.07 6.71
CA ILE A 36 9.13 9.77 6.35
C ILE A 36 8.82 9.75 4.86
N GLY A 37 9.24 8.70 4.16
CA GLY A 37 9.26 8.68 2.70
C GLY A 37 7.90 8.62 2.02
N GLY A 38 6.83 8.20 2.69
CA GLY A 38 5.50 8.20 2.08
C GLY A 38 4.34 7.91 3.02
N ILE A 39 3.16 8.28 2.56
CA ILE A 39 1.88 7.95 3.18
C ILE A 39 1.02 7.21 2.17
N PHE A 40 0.47 6.08 2.56
CA PHE A 40 -0.40 5.27 1.73
C PHE A 40 -1.70 4.98 2.45
N ARG A 41 -2.74 4.72 1.68
CA ARG A 41 -4.02 4.29 2.23
C ARG A 41 -4.62 3.15 1.43
N SER A 42 -5.45 2.34 2.09
CA SER A 42 -6.30 1.37 1.41
C SER A 42 -7.38 2.06 0.56
N ASP A 43 -7.86 1.35 -0.43
CA ASP A 43 -8.98 1.75 -1.28
C ASP A 43 -10.16 0.81 -1.00
N HIS A 44 -10.85 1.05 0.10
CA HIS A 44 -12.06 0.36 0.55
C HIS A 44 -13.19 1.34 0.79
N TRP A 45 -14.41 0.90 0.57
CA TRP A 45 -15.63 1.69 0.76
C TRP A 45 -16.40 1.33 2.03
N LEU A 46 -16.01 0.23 2.67
CA LEU A 46 -16.53 -0.17 3.97
C LEU A 46 -15.39 -0.43 4.96
N PRO A 47 -15.62 -0.19 6.25
CA PRO A 47 -14.71 -0.61 7.29
C PRO A 47 -14.51 -2.12 7.28
N ILE A 48 -13.29 -2.53 7.58
CA ILE A 48 -12.90 -3.95 7.68
C ILE A 48 -12.80 -4.37 9.15
N MET A 49 -12.35 -3.45 10.01
CA MET A 49 -12.07 -3.70 11.42
C MET A 49 -13.09 -3.03 12.34
N GLY A 50 -13.45 -1.80 12.06
CA GLY A 50 -14.32 -0.98 12.91
C GLY A 50 -15.81 -1.26 12.78
N GLU A 51 -16.63 -0.30 13.20
CA GLU A 51 -18.07 -0.36 13.04
C GLU A 51 -18.47 -0.10 11.59
N ARG A 52 -19.45 -0.85 11.09
CA ARG A 52 -19.91 -0.72 9.70
C ARG A 52 -20.45 0.68 9.35
N GLN A 53 -20.85 1.46 10.33
CA GLN A 53 -21.49 2.77 10.15
C GLN A 53 -20.51 3.95 10.33
N ILE A 54 -19.21 3.71 10.44
CA ILE A 54 -18.23 4.81 10.48
C ILE A 54 -17.96 5.33 9.07
N ASP A 55 -17.48 6.57 8.98
CA ASP A 55 -17.17 7.21 7.71
C ASP A 55 -16.05 6.49 6.96
N ALA A 56 -16.23 6.31 5.66
CA ALA A 56 -15.24 5.74 4.76
C ALA A 56 -15.07 6.69 3.57
N THR A 57 -13.97 7.43 3.55
CA THR A 57 -13.68 8.39 2.48
C THR A 57 -13.14 7.70 1.24
N ASP A 58 -13.48 8.20 0.03
CA ASP A 58 -12.92 7.70 -1.23
C ASP A 58 -11.41 7.91 -1.29
N ALA A 59 -10.68 6.89 -1.74
CA ALA A 59 -9.22 6.92 -1.77
C ALA A 59 -8.69 7.96 -2.75
N TRP A 60 -9.14 7.95 -3.99
CA TRP A 60 -8.59 8.78 -5.04
C TRP A 60 -8.97 10.25 -4.89
N ALA A 61 -10.18 10.55 -4.38
CA ALA A 61 -10.58 11.91 -4.02
C ALA A 61 -9.68 12.49 -2.92
N THR A 62 -9.38 11.72 -1.86
CA THR A 62 -8.50 12.19 -0.78
C THR A 62 -7.04 12.28 -1.21
N LEU A 63 -6.54 11.35 -2.05
CA LEU A 63 -5.19 11.43 -2.62
C LEU A 63 -5.01 12.66 -3.52
N ALA A 64 -6.05 13.09 -4.25
CA ALA A 64 -6.01 14.34 -5.01
C ALA A 64 -5.87 15.57 -4.09
N GLY A 65 -6.53 15.57 -2.93
CA GLY A 65 -6.33 16.60 -1.90
C GLY A 65 -4.89 16.60 -1.39
N LEU A 66 -4.36 15.44 -0.96
CA LEU A 66 -2.98 15.31 -0.48
C LEU A 66 -1.94 15.76 -1.53
N ALA A 67 -2.21 15.55 -2.81
CA ALA A 67 -1.36 16.01 -3.91
C ALA A 67 -1.14 17.54 -3.87
N ARG A 68 -2.15 18.30 -3.44
CA ARG A 68 -2.11 19.78 -3.38
C ARG A 68 -1.66 20.32 -2.03
N ASP A 69 -1.98 19.59 -0.96
CA ASP A 69 -1.78 20.08 0.40
C ASP A 69 -0.45 19.61 1.03
N THR A 70 0.33 18.80 0.27
CA THR A 70 1.72 18.39 0.60
C THR A 70 2.69 18.76 -0.51
N THR A 71 4.00 18.73 -0.23
CA THR A 71 5.02 19.21 -1.18
C THR A 71 6.08 18.17 -1.59
N ARG A 72 6.43 17.23 -0.73
CA ARG A 72 7.54 16.28 -0.95
C ARG A 72 7.16 14.82 -0.75
N ILE A 73 6.27 14.54 0.21
CA ILE A 73 5.93 13.17 0.59
C ILE A 73 5.30 12.42 -0.59
N ARG A 74 5.74 11.18 -0.81
CA ARG A 74 5.10 10.29 -1.78
C ARG A 74 3.83 9.69 -1.18
N PHE A 75 2.88 9.38 -2.04
CA PHE A 75 1.59 8.86 -1.57
C PHE A 75 0.93 7.98 -2.63
N GLY A 76 -0.03 7.16 -2.21
CA GLY A 76 -0.77 6.30 -3.13
C GLY A 76 -1.84 5.44 -2.46
N ALA A 77 -2.55 4.68 -3.27
CA ALA A 77 -3.43 3.62 -2.80
C ALA A 77 -2.66 2.30 -2.75
N LEU A 78 -2.75 1.59 -1.63
CA LEU A 78 -2.18 0.26 -1.45
C LEU A 78 -3.26 -0.72 -0.97
N VAL A 79 -4.01 -1.34 -1.84
CA VAL A 79 -4.03 -1.19 -3.30
C VAL A 79 -5.45 -0.93 -3.80
N SER A 80 -5.59 -0.33 -4.98
CA SER A 80 -6.91 -0.20 -5.62
C SER A 80 -7.35 -1.56 -6.20
N PRO A 81 -8.53 -2.08 -5.82
CA PRO A 81 -9.08 -3.28 -6.41
C PRO A 81 -9.61 -2.98 -7.82
N MET A 82 -9.21 -3.78 -8.81
CA MET A 82 -9.65 -3.59 -10.20
C MET A 82 -11.09 -4.05 -10.46
N THR A 83 -11.85 -4.21 -9.40
CA THR A 83 -13.28 -4.47 -9.40
C THR A 83 -14.12 -3.22 -9.14
N PHE A 84 -13.51 -2.12 -8.69
CA PHE A 84 -14.23 -0.88 -8.36
C PHE A 84 -14.39 0.07 -9.54
N ARG A 85 -13.36 0.19 -10.38
CA ARG A 85 -13.28 1.23 -11.41
C ARG A 85 -12.88 0.67 -12.75
N HIS A 86 -13.34 1.33 -13.82
CA HIS A 86 -12.81 1.05 -15.14
C HIS A 86 -11.31 1.47 -15.21
N PRO A 87 -10.41 0.66 -15.79
CA PRO A 87 -8.98 0.99 -15.80
C PRO A 87 -8.65 2.32 -16.49
N SER A 88 -9.41 2.74 -17.50
CA SER A 88 -9.23 4.06 -18.13
C SER A 88 -9.56 5.22 -17.18
N GLU A 89 -10.53 5.04 -16.28
CA GLU A 89 -10.86 6.02 -15.24
C GLU A 89 -9.70 6.14 -14.25
N LEU A 90 -9.22 5.00 -13.72
CA LEU A 90 -8.08 4.97 -12.82
C LEU A 90 -6.83 5.58 -13.48
N ALA A 91 -6.56 5.25 -14.74
CA ALA A 91 -5.43 5.80 -15.49
C ALA A 91 -5.51 7.33 -15.61
N LYS A 92 -6.73 7.85 -15.86
CA LYS A 92 -6.98 9.28 -15.95
C LYS A 92 -6.79 9.97 -14.59
N GLN A 93 -7.35 9.42 -13.52
CA GLN A 93 -7.22 9.95 -12.16
C GLN A 93 -5.75 9.98 -11.73
N ALA A 94 -5.04 8.86 -11.88
CA ALA A 94 -3.64 8.75 -11.48
C ALA A 94 -2.74 9.74 -12.23
N ALA A 95 -2.87 9.85 -13.56
CA ALA A 95 -2.09 10.82 -14.34
C ALA A 95 -2.41 12.28 -13.95
N THR A 96 -3.67 12.59 -13.66
CA THR A 96 -4.08 13.93 -13.21
C THR A 96 -3.47 14.25 -11.84
N ILE A 97 -3.54 13.32 -10.90
CA ILE A 97 -2.97 13.47 -9.54
C ILE A 97 -1.44 13.54 -9.59
N ASP A 98 -0.82 12.82 -10.53
CA ASP A 98 0.62 12.90 -10.76
C ASP A 98 1.05 14.33 -11.17
N HIS A 99 0.29 14.97 -12.07
CA HIS A 99 0.48 16.40 -12.39
C HIS A 99 0.20 17.31 -11.20
N MET A 100 -0.87 17.08 -10.45
CA MET A 100 -1.22 17.88 -9.28
C MET A 100 -0.14 17.85 -8.21
N SER A 101 0.61 16.76 -8.13
CA SER A 101 1.64 16.50 -7.12
C SER A 101 3.08 16.71 -7.59
N ASP A 102 3.30 17.06 -8.86
CA ASP A 102 4.62 17.12 -9.47
C ASP A 102 5.40 15.79 -9.32
N GLY A 103 4.74 14.68 -9.69
CA GLY A 103 5.39 13.37 -9.80
C GLY A 103 5.56 12.61 -8.48
N ARG A 104 4.59 12.67 -7.54
CA ARG A 104 4.70 12.00 -6.23
C ARG A 104 3.76 10.80 -6.03
N VAL A 105 2.78 10.58 -6.89
CA VAL A 105 1.84 9.47 -6.74
C VAL A 105 2.45 8.14 -7.14
N GLU A 106 2.09 7.06 -6.43
CA GLU A 106 2.37 5.67 -6.78
C GLU A 106 1.06 4.89 -6.80
N VAL A 107 0.88 4.01 -7.79
CA VAL A 107 -0.42 3.38 -8.04
C VAL A 107 -0.37 1.91 -7.68
N GLY A 108 -1.07 1.53 -6.63
CA GLY A 108 -1.20 0.13 -6.24
C GLY A 108 -2.39 -0.56 -6.91
N PHE A 109 -2.17 -1.78 -7.39
CA PHE A 109 -3.14 -2.62 -8.08
C PHE A 109 -3.35 -3.94 -7.35
N GLY A 110 -4.61 -4.35 -7.23
CA GLY A 110 -5.00 -5.64 -6.65
C GLY A 110 -6.23 -6.25 -7.32
N ALA A 111 -6.41 -7.56 -7.13
CA ALA A 111 -7.56 -8.28 -7.69
C ALA A 111 -8.87 -8.07 -6.89
N GLY A 112 -8.82 -7.39 -5.75
CA GLY A 112 -9.95 -7.30 -4.82
C GLY A 112 -10.13 -8.59 -3.99
N TRP A 113 -10.66 -8.44 -2.79
CA TRP A 113 -10.87 -9.58 -1.88
C TRP A 113 -12.11 -9.46 -1.01
N TYR A 114 -12.56 -8.24 -0.69
CA TYR A 114 -13.66 -7.99 0.23
C TYR A 114 -14.99 -7.99 -0.53
N ASP A 115 -15.69 -9.13 -0.54
CA ASP A 115 -16.98 -9.30 -1.19
C ASP A 115 -18.11 -8.51 -0.52
N GLY A 116 -18.01 -8.30 0.80
CA GLY A 116 -19.01 -7.59 1.58
C GLY A 116 -19.24 -6.14 1.13
N GLU A 117 -18.18 -5.42 0.73
CA GLU A 117 -18.32 -4.06 0.20
C GLU A 117 -18.91 -4.05 -1.21
N HIS A 118 -18.53 -5.00 -2.06
CA HIS A 118 -19.10 -5.14 -3.40
C HIS A 118 -20.62 -5.40 -3.33
N ALA A 119 -21.03 -6.32 -2.47
CA ALA A 119 -22.45 -6.60 -2.24
C ALA A 119 -23.20 -5.37 -1.71
N ALA A 120 -22.61 -4.63 -0.76
CA ALA A 120 -23.25 -3.47 -0.15
C ALA A 120 -23.48 -2.32 -1.14
N TYR A 121 -22.56 -2.11 -2.08
CA TYR A 121 -22.64 -1.02 -3.07
C TYR A 121 -23.09 -1.48 -4.45
N GLY A 122 -23.55 -2.72 -4.60
CA GLY A 122 -24.06 -3.25 -5.87
C GLY A 122 -22.99 -3.41 -6.94
N LEU A 123 -21.73 -3.57 -6.54
CA LEU A 123 -20.62 -3.78 -7.46
C LEU A 123 -20.47 -5.27 -7.79
N PRO A 124 -20.14 -5.62 -9.05
CA PRO A 124 -19.84 -6.99 -9.40
C PRO A 124 -18.62 -7.54 -8.65
N PHE A 125 -18.74 -8.75 -8.12
CA PHE A 125 -17.62 -9.48 -7.52
C PHE A 125 -17.45 -10.84 -8.22
N PRO A 126 -16.82 -10.88 -9.38
CA PRO A 126 -16.69 -12.10 -10.16
C PRO A 126 -15.73 -13.11 -9.47
N PRO A 127 -15.73 -14.38 -9.90
CA PRO A 127 -14.81 -15.38 -9.39
C PRO A 127 -13.35 -14.96 -9.49
N LEU A 128 -12.50 -15.46 -8.58
CA LEU A 128 -11.10 -15.06 -8.45
C LEU A 128 -10.32 -15.11 -9.78
N LYS A 129 -10.58 -16.13 -10.62
CA LYS A 129 -9.95 -16.23 -11.94
C LYS A 129 -10.26 -14.99 -12.79
N GLU A 130 -11.51 -14.60 -12.89
CA GLU A 130 -11.93 -13.43 -13.68
C GLU A 130 -11.38 -12.13 -13.07
N ARG A 131 -11.34 -11.99 -11.75
CA ARG A 131 -10.74 -10.81 -11.10
C ARG A 131 -9.27 -10.66 -11.47
N PHE A 132 -8.52 -11.75 -11.54
CA PHE A 132 -7.14 -11.72 -12.01
C PHE A 132 -7.02 -11.44 -13.52
N ASP A 133 -7.94 -11.95 -14.35
CA ASP A 133 -7.97 -11.66 -15.77
C ASP A 133 -8.22 -10.16 -16.00
N ARG A 134 -9.18 -9.58 -15.25
CA ARG A 134 -9.44 -8.13 -15.26
C ARG A 134 -8.27 -7.30 -14.72
N LEU A 135 -7.58 -7.75 -13.67
CA LEU A 135 -6.37 -7.10 -13.16
C LEU A 135 -5.27 -7.05 -14.22
N GLU A 136 -5.05 -8.14 -14.94
CA GLU A 136 -4.05 -8.20 -16.01
C GLU A 136 -4.38 -7.21 -17.14
N GLU A 137 -5.60 -7.24 -17.67
CA GLU A 137 -6.03 -6.29 -18.70
C GLU A 137 -6.02 -4.83 -18.18
N SER A 138 -6.32 -4.60 -16.89
CA SER A 138 -6.25 -3.26 -16.29
C SER A 138 -4.82 -2.71 -16.26
N LEU A 139 -3.85 -3.56 -15.94
CA LEU A 139 -2.43 -3.19 -15.98
C LEU A 139 -2.00 -2.85 -17.42
N GLU A 140 -2.42 -3.66 -18.40
CA GLU A 140 -2.12 -3.41 -19.82
C GLU A 140 -2.76 -2.10 -20.30
N VAL A 141 -4.03 -1.85 -19.98
CA VAL A 141 -4.73 -0.60 -20.32
C VAL A 141 -4.08 0.62 -19.67
N CYS A 142 -3.82 0.57 -18.36
CA CYS A 142 -3.25 1.71 -17.65
C CYS A 142 -1.84 2.03 -18.17
N THR A 143 -0.98 1.02 -18.30
CA THR A 143 0.41 1.22 -18.77
C THR A 143 0.44 1.71 -20.23
N ALA A 144 -0.46 1.24 -21.08
CA ALA A 144 -0.60 1.74 -22.45
C ALA A 144 -1.01 3.24 -22.47
N LEU A 145 -2.00 3.63 -21.67
CA LEU A 145 -2.45 5.02 -21.59
C LEU A 145 -1.38 5.96 -21.00
N TRP A 146 -0.54 5.47 -20.09
CA TRP A 146 0.55 6.25 -19.50
C TRP A 146 1.81 6.30 -20.37
N SER A 147 1.95 5.43 -21.35
CA SER A 147 3.12 5.40 -22.22
C SER A 147 3.29 6.69 -23.01
N SER A 148 4.48 6.92 -23.57
CA SER A 148 4.79 8.10 -24.41
C SER A 148 4.12 8.07 -25.78
N ALA A 149 3.45 6.97 -26.16
CA ALA A 149 2.75 6.86 -27.42
C ALA A 149 1.67 7.95 -27.58
N ALA A 150 1.46 8.43 -28.81
CA ALA A 150 0.47 9.48 -29.10
C ALA A 150 -0.95 9.03 -28.76
N SER A 151 -1.28 7.78 -29.07
CA SER A 151 -2.51 7.10 -28.71
C SER A 151 -2.27 5.61 -28.48
N SER A 152 -3.25 4.92 -27.94
CA SER A 152 -3.20 3.49 -27.65
C SER A 152 -4.47 2.80 -28.11
N THR A 153 -4.31 1.65 -28.76
CA THR A 153 -5.40 0.72 -29.08
C THR A 153 -5.17 -0.58 -28.32
N PHE A 154 -6.19 -1.08 -27.66
CA PHE A 154 -6.17 -2.32 -26.90
C PHE A 154 -7.46 -3.10 -27.15
N LYS A 155 -7.37 -4.40 -27.29
CA LYS A 155 -8.52 -5.26 -27.53
C LYS A 155 -8.44 -6.50 -26.63
N GLY A 156 -8.95 -6.36 -25.42
CA GLY A 156 -9.03 -7.43 -24.44
C GLY A 156 -10.40 -8.13 -24.45
N ARG A 157 -10.56 -9.02 -23.50
CA ARG A 157 -11.84 -9.68 -23.24
C ARG A 157 -12.80 -8.81 -22.43
N TYR A 158 -12.27 -8.00 -21.52
CA TYR A 158 -13.05 -7.19 -20.59
C TYR A 158 -12.98 -5.69 -20.88
N TYR A 159 -11.89 -5.26 -21.48
CA TYR A 159 -11.65 -3.83 -21.76
C TYR A 159 -11.17 -3.65 -23.20
N SER A 160 -11.43 -2.46 -23.74
CA SER A 160 -10.92 -2.07 -25.06
C SER A 160 -10.60 -0.58 -25.09
N LEU A 161 -9.60 -0.22 -25.88
CA LEU A 161 -9.26 1.15 -26.25
C LEU A 161 -9.28 1.25 -27.78
N ASP A 162 -9.80 2.36 -28.29
CA ASP A 162 -9.79 2.67 -29.72
C ASP A 162 -9.15 4.04 -29.92
N ASP A 163 -7.92 4.05 -30.42
CA ASP A 163 -7.10 5.26 -30.65
C ASP A 163 -7.14 6.26 -29.48
N ALA A 164 -7.11 5.75 -28.26
CA ALA A 164 -7.23 6.55 -27.05
C ALA A 164 -5.94 7.37 -26.80
N PRO A 165 -5.98 8.72 -26.74
CA PRO A 165 -4.78 9.55 -26.61
C PRO A 165 -4.11 9.49 -25.23
N GLY A 166 -4.80 8.98 -24.18
CA GLY A 166 -4.27 8.83 -22.83
C GLY A 166 -3.65 10.12 -22.27
N ARG A 167 -4.36 11.24 -22.37
CA ARG A 167 -3.87 12.55 -21.88
C ARG A 167 -4.63 13.03 -20.66
N PRO A 168 -3.94 13.75 -19.69
CA PRO A 168 -2.50 14.06 -19.73
C PRO A 168 -1.65 12.79 -19.59
N LYS A 169 -0.42 12.80 -20.10
CA LYS A 169 0.57 11.77 -19.77
C LYS A 169 1.09 12.06 -18.36
N PRO A 170 1.43 11.04 -17.55
CA PRO A 170 2.04 11.29 -16.25
C PRO A 170 3.33 12.11 -16.34
N VAL A 171 3.64 12.87 -15.30
CA VAL A 171 4.94 13.54 -15.13
C VAL A 171 6.04 12.50 -14.97
N GLN A 172 5.76 11.47 -14.15
CA GLN A 172 6.65 10.33 -13.97
C GLN A 172 6.61 9.40 -15.20
N GLN A 173 7.76 9.05 -15.75
CA GLN A 173 7.87 8.14 -16.90
C GLN A 173 8.91 7.04 -16.61
N PRO A 174 8.49 5.84 -16.25
CA PRO A 174 7.10 5.36 -16.07
C PRO A 174 6.48 5.83 -14.74
N LEU A 175 5.15 5.88 -14.70
CA LEU A 175 4.40 6.04 -13.44
C LEU A 175 4.57 4.77 -12.60
N PRO A 176 5.02 4.85 -11.32
CA PRO A 176 5.29 3.68 -10.51
C PRO A 176 4.03 2.85 -10.23
N VAL A 177 4.09 1.58 -10.57
CA VAL A 177 3.07 0.56 -10.32
C VAL A 177 3.49 -0.31 -9.14
N ILE A 178 2.61 -0.44 -8.14
CA ILE A 178 2.76 -1.37 -7.02
C ILE A 178 1.78 -2.52 -7.23
N ILE A 179 2.24 -3.76 -7.16
CA ILE A 179 1.35 -4.92 -7.16
C ILE A 179 1.32 -5.52 -5.76
N GLY A 180 0.12 -5.50 -5.16
CA GLY A 180 -0.14 -6.12 -3.86
C GLY A 180 -0.80 -7.48 -4.00
N GLY A 181 -0.39 -8.44 -3.16
CA GLY A 181 -1.10 -9.70 -3.11
C GLY A 181 -0.29 -10.90 -2.59
N ARG A 182 -1.05 -11.97 -2.30
CA ARG A 182 -0.53 -13.22 -1.70
C ARG A 182 -0.55 -14.40 -2.70
N GLY A 183 -0.98 -14.18 -3.93
CA GLY A 183 -1.15 -15.23 -4.94
C GLY A 183 0.19 -15.90 -5.30
N ALA A 184 0.16 -17.26 -5.41
CA ALA A 184 1.39 -18.02 -5.62
C ALA A 184 1.89 -18.04 -7.08
N LYS A 185 1.03 -17.75 -8.05
CA LYS A 185 1.34 -17.83 -9.49
C LYS A 185 1.13 -16.50 -10.20
N ARG A 186 -0.12 -16.05 -10.35
CA ARG A 186 -0.44 -14.85 -11.14
C ARG A 186 0.12 -13.56 -10.56
N THR A 187 0.13 -13.40 -9.23
CA THR A 187 0.73 -12.21 -8.60
C THR A 187 2.21 -12.05 -8.94
N PRO A 188 3.08 -13.08 -8.80
CA PRO A 188 4.47 -13.00 -9.23
C PRO A 188 4.63 -12.70 -10.73
N ASP A 189 3.83 -13.31 -11.60
CA ASP A 189 3.91 -13.11 -13.05
C ASP A 189 3.54 -11.67 -13.44
N LEU A 190 2.46 -11.11 -12.87
CA LEU A 190 2.06 -9.72 -13.11
C LEU A 190 3.07 -8.74 -12.53
N THR A 191 3.61 -9.03 -11.33
CA THR A 191 4.69 -8.22 -10.74
C THR A 191 5.91 -8.16 -11.66
N ALA A 192 6.36 -9.31 -12.14
CA ALA A 192 7.50 -9.39 -13.04
C ALA A 192 7.30 -8.60 -14.34
N ARG A 193 6.08 -8.52 -14.86
CA ARG A 193 5.76 -7.81 -16.11
C ARG A 193 5.59 -6.31 -15.92
N PHE A 194 4.96 -5.87 -14.85
CA PHE A 194 4.42 -4.50 -14.76
C PHE A 194 4.93 -3.69 -13.57
N ALA A 195 5.34 -4.32 -12.45
CA ALA A 195 5.52 -3.58 -11.23
C ALA A 195 6.89 -2.92 -11.09
N ALA A 196 6.92 -1.71 -10.54
CA ALA A 196 8.08 -1.10 -9.94
C ALA A 196 8.29 -1.59 -8.50
N GLU A 197 7.20 -2.07 -7.85
CA GLU A 197 7.23 -2.53 -6.47
C GLU A 197 6.28 -3.73 -6.27
N TYR A 198 6.74 -4.72 -5.50
CA TYR A 198 5.94 -5.80 -4.96
C TYR A 198 5.67 -5.59 -3.48
N ASN A 199 4.40 -5.64 -3.07
CA ASN A 199 4.00 -5.51 -1.66
C ASN A 199 3.19 -6.70 -1.17
N THR A 200 3.51 -7.18 0.02
CA THR A 200 2.67 -8.17 0.72
C THR A 200 2.91 -8.11 2.23
N GLY A 201 1.85 -8.38 3.00
CA GLY A 201 1.92 -8.58 4.45
C GLY A 201 1.97 -10.08 4.79
N ALA A 202 2.91 -10.47 5.65
CA ALA A 202 3.08 -11.83 6.16
C ALA A 202 4.12 -11.86 7.29
N SER A 203 4.32 -13.02 7.92
CA SER A 203 5.56 -13.27 8.66
C SER A 203 6.78 -13.12 7.73
N ILE A 204 7.95 -12.81 8.28
CA ILE A 204 9.16 -12.61 7.47
C ILE A 204 9.51 -13.86 6.65
N ALA A 205 9.29 -15.04 7.20
CA ALA A 205 9.54 -16.32 6.51
C ALA A 205 8.64 -16.46 5.27
N GLU A 206 7.32 -16.31 5.43
CA GLU A 206 6.39 -16.36 4.31
C GLU A 206 6.61 -15.24 3.30
N TRP A 207 6.99 -14.04 3.77
CA TRP A 207 7.32 -12.92 2.90
C TRP A 207 8.53 -13.26 2.01
N SER A 208 9.57 -13.86 2.58
CA SER A 208 10.76 -14.30 1.85
C SER A 208 10.42 -15.32 0.76
N GLU A 209 9.55 -16.29 1.06
CA GLU A 209 9.08 -17.25 0.06
C GLU A 209 8.31 -16.56 -1.09
N ARG A 210 7.45 -15.59 -0.76
CA ARG A 210 6.68 -14.84 -1.77
C ARG A 210 7.60 -13.99 -2.63
N ARG A 211 8.60 -13.32 -2.03
CA ARG A 211 9.63 -12.59 -2.75
C ARG A 211 10.39 -13.52 -3.71
N ALA A 212 10.81 -14.70 -3.26
CA ALA A 212 11.52 -15.67 -4.11
C ALA A 212 10.70 -16.07 -5.36
N ARG A 213 9.38 -16.18 -5.24
CA ARG A 213 8.49 -16.45 -6.39
C ARG A 213 8.48 -15.30 -7.39
N VAL A 214 8.55 -14.04 -6.93
CA VAL A 214 8.64 -12.87 -7.81
C VAL A 214 10.01 -12.82 -8.50
N VAL A 215 11.09 -13.11 -7.76
CA VAL A 215 12.45 -13.22 -8.33
C VAL A 215 12.46 -14.25 -9.47
N ALA A 216 12.00 -15.47 -9.20
CA ALA A 216 11.94 -16.53 -10.21
C ALA A 216 11.04 -16.19 -11.42
N ALA A 217 9.94 -15.44 -11.20
CA ALA A 217 9.08 -14.98 -12.28
C ALA A 217 9.78 -13.92 -13.16
N SER A 218 10.55 -13.02 -12.55
CA SER A 218 11.32 -11.99 -13.25
C SER A 218 12.44 -12.60 -14.09
N GLU A 219 13.22 -13.52 -13.51
CA GLU A 219 14.27 -14.24 -14.21
C GLU A 219 13.73 -15.01 -15.43
N ARG A 220 12.57 -15.65 -15.29
CA ARG A 220 11.92 -16.41 -16.37
C ARG A 220 11.59 -15.57 -17.60
N ILE A 221 11.35 -14.27 -17.44
CA ILE A 221 11.09 -13.33 -18.54
C ILE A 221 12.30 -12.47 -18.90
N GLY A 222 13.47 -12.74 -18.29
CA GLY A 222 14.71 -11.99 -18.52
C GLY A 222 14.75 -10.60 -17.91
N ARG A 223 13.89 -10.30 -16.92
CA ARG A 223 13.91 -9.06 -16.17
C ARG A 223 14.83 -9.18 -14.96
N ASP A 224 15.71 -8.20 -14.78
CA ASP A 224 16.53 -8.12 -13.55
C ASP A 224 15.62 -7.97 -12.31
N PRO A 225 15.61 -8.93 -11.36
CA PRO A 225 14.82 -8.85 -10.15
C PRO A 225 15.18 -7.64 -9.26
N SER A 226 16.41 -7.13 -9.33
CA SER A 226 16.85 -5.96 -8.55
C SER A 226 16.19 -4.66 -9.01
N SER A 227 15.58 -4.65 -10.21
CA SER A 227 14.78 -3.52 -10.71
C SER A 227 13.44 -3.36 -10.00
N ILE A 228 13.06 -4.31 -9.15
CA ILE A 228 11.81 -4.31 -8.40
C ILE A 228 12.09 -4.01 -6.92
N VAL A 229 11.39 -3.02 -6.38
CA VAL A 229 11.39 -2.76 -4.93
C VAL A 229 10.56 -3.84 -4.24
N TYR A 230 11.13 -4.47 -3.23
CA TYR A 230 10.42 -5.45 -2.41
C TYR A 230 10.04 -4.82 -1.09
N SER A 231 8.74 -4.64 -0.87
CA SER A 231 8.22 -4.02 0.33
C SER A 231 7.43 -4.98 1.20
N TRP A 232 7.50 -4.73 2.48
CA TRP A 232 6.80 -5.49 3.51
C TRP A 232 5.77 -4.63 4.21
N MET A 233 4.52 -5.09 4.26
CA MET A 233 3.45 -4.44 5.01
C MET A 233 3.23 -5.18 6.33
N SER A 234 3.13 -4.44 7.42
CA SER A 234 2.94 -4.98 8.75
C SER A 234 1.90 -4.19 9.53
N ALA A 235 0.99 -4.91 10.19
CA ALA A 235 0.25 -4.35 11.31
C ALA A 235 1.27 -3.84 12.35
N THR A 236 1.06 -2.65 12.90
CA THR A 236 2.08 -1.98 13.70
C THR A 236 1.47 -1.43 14.98
N CYS A 237 2.05 -1.85 16.11
CA CYS A 237 1.76 -1.34 17.46
C CYS A 237 3.09 -1.12 18.19
N VAL A 238 3.60 0.10 18.12
CA VAL A 238 4.94 0.46 18.63
C VAL A 238 4.87 1.70 19.52
N GLY A 239 5.90 1.92 20.29
CA GLY A 239 6.05 3.10 21.12
C GLY A 239 7.50 3.37 21.46
N LEU A 240 7.77 4.39 22.29
CA LEU A 240 9.10 4.60 22.83
C LEU A 240 9.50 3.44 23.74
N THR A 241 8.54 3.01 24.57
CA THR A 241 8.67 1.89 25.52
C THR A 241 7.73 0.75 25.13
N GLU A 242 7.94 -0.43 25.71
CA GLU A 242 7.01 -1.55 25.55
C GLU A 242 5.61 -1.24 26.12
N ALA A 243 5.53 -0.44 27.19
CA ALA A 243 4.25 0.00 27.75
C ALA A 243 3.44 0.86 26.77
N ASP A 244 4.10 1.73 26.02
CA ASP A 244 3.45 2.51 24.95
C ASP A 244 2.96 1.61 23.82
N ALA A 245 3.74 0.60 23.44
CA ALA A 245 3.33 -0.38 22.44
C ALA A 245 2.10 -1.19 22.88
N TRP A 246 1.99 -1.54 24.15
CA TRP A 246 0.79 -2.17 24.71
C TRP A 246 -0.41 -1.24 24.64
N THR A 247 -0.25 0.05 24.90
CA THR A 247 -1.30 1.06 24.75
C THR A 247 -1.83 1.13 23.33
N GLU A 248 -0.93 1.12 22.34
CA GLU A 248 -1.30 1.08 20.91
C GLU A 248 -1.98 -0.25 20.53
N ALA A 249 -1.52 -1.36 21.07
CA ALA A 249 -2.14 -2.67 20.83
C ALA A 249 -3.56 -2.74 21.41
N GLU A 250 -3.79 -2.23 22.60
CA GLU A 250 -5.13 -2.15 23.21
C GLU A 250 -6.05 -1.22 22.41
N ARG A 251 -5.52 -0.11 21.89
CA ARG A 251 -6.26 0.82 21.04
C ARG A 251 -6.71 0.13 19.76
N ARG A 252 -5.80 -0.59 19.10
CA ARG A 252 -6.09 -1.37 17.87
C ARG A 252 -7.05 -2.53 18.16
N PHE A 253 -6.85 -3.26 19.23
CA PHE A 253 -7.70 -4.38 19.66
C PHE A 253 -9.15 -3.95 19.87
N ARG A 254 -9.37 -2.81 20.56
CA ARG A 254 -10.71 -2.23 20.76
C ARG A 254 -11.32 -1.75 19.45
N HIS A 255 -10.55 -1.05 18.60
CA HIS A 255 -11.02 -0.59 17.30
C HIS A 255 -11.46 -1.76 16.42
N ALA A 256 -10.67 -2.83 16.39
CA ALA A 256 -10.99 -4.06 15.65
C ALA A 256 -12.10 -4.91 16.31
N ARG A 257 -12.74 -4.41 17.37
CA ARG A 257 -13.82 -5.08 18.10
C ARG A 257 -13.48 -6.50 18.53
N GLN A 258 -12.23 -6.74 18.81
CA GLN A 258 -11.75 -8.03 19.28
C GLN A 258 -12.24 -8.29 20.70
N THR A 259 -12.43 -9.56 21.06
CA THR A 259 -12.84 -10.00 22.39
C THR A 259 -11.80 -10.97 22.96
N GLY A 260 -11.74 -11.10 24.28
CA GLY A 260 -10.79 -11.99 24.94
C GLY A 260 -9.53 -11.27 25.42
N ASP A 261 -8.43 -12.00 25.48
CA ASP A 261 -7.16 -11.50 26.01
C ASP A 261 -6.34 -10.81 24.92
N VAL A 262 -6.06 -9.52 25.11
CA VAL A 262 -5.23 -8.72 24.19
C VAL A 262 -3.81 -9.28 24.06
N ARG A 263 -3.25 -9.91 25.11
CA ARG A 263 -1.90 -10.49 25.05
C ARG A 263 -1.84 -11.71 24.14
N ALA A 264 -2.84 -12.57 24.21
CA ALA A 264 -2.98 -13.70 23.31
C ALA A 264 -3.16 -13.24 21.85
N TRP A 265 -3.99 -12.21 21.64
CA TRP A 265 -4.18 -11.61 20.33
C TRP A 265 -2.87 -11.01 19.77
N VAL A 266 -2.12 -10.24 20.56
CA VAL A 266 -0.82 -9.69 20.13
C VAL A 266 0.16 -10.81 19.78
N ALA A 267 0.20 -11.90 20.56
CA ALA A 267 1.08 -13.04 20.27
C ALA A 267 0.75 -13.67 18.91
N GLU A 268 -0.54 -13.85 18.59
CA GLU A 268 -1.00 -14.32 17.28
C GLU A 268 -0.62 -13.34 16.14
N GLN A 269 -0.87 -12.04 16.34
CA GLN A 269 -0.56 -11.03 15.32
C GLN A 269 0.97 -10.95 15.07
N ARG A 270 1.80 -11.08 16.11
CA ARG A 270 3.27 -11.15 15.94
C ARG A 270 3.70 -12.36 15.14
N ALA A 271 3.10 -13.52 15.35
CA ALA A 271 3.35 -14.72 14.53
C ALA A 271 3.01 -14.49 13.05
N ASN A 272 2.03 -13.62 12.77
CA ASN A 272 1.61 -13.20 11.44
C ASN A 272 2.39 -12.00 10.88
N GLY A 273 3.42 -11.51 11.58
CA GLY A 273 4.30 -10.44 11.11
C GLY A 273 3.96 -9.04 11.61
N MET A 274 3.23 -8.90 12.73
CA MET A 274 3.03 -7.59 13.37
C MET A 274 4.36 -7.05 13.93
N VAL A 275 4.67 -5.79 13.65
CA VAL A 275 5.71 -5.04 14.35
C VAL A 275 5.13 -4.59 15.70
N PHE A 276 5.68 -5.12 16.78
CA PHE A 276 5.23 -4.84 18.14
C PHE A 276 6.41 -4.65 19.07
N GLY A 277 6.35 -3.61 19.92
CA GLY A 277 7.29 -3.38 21.01
C GLY A 277 7.74 -1.92 21.13
N GLY A 278 8.62 -1.68 22.10
CA GLY A 278 9.32 -0.41 22.22
C GLY A 278 10.26 -0.15 21.03
N ALA A 279 10.92 1.00 21.02
CA ALA A 279 11.72 1.43 19.88
C ALA A 279 12.80 0.42 19.45
N GLU A 280 13.44 -0.24 20.39
CA GLU A 280 14.49 -1.24 20.13
C GLU A 280 13.91 -2.49 19.45
N GLN A 281 12.88 -3.12 20.03
CA GLN A 281 12.26 -4.34 19.49
C GLN A 281 11.61 -4.08 18.11
N ALA A 282 11.01 -2.89 17.92
CA ALA A 282 10.47 -2.49 16.64
C ALA A 282 11.58 -2.39 15.58
N ALA A 283 12.70 -1.74 15.90
CA ALA A 283 13.85 -1.63 15.01
C ALA A 283 14.48 -2.99 14.69
N GLU A 284 14.60 -3.90 15.67
CA GLU A 284 15.05 -5.28 15.45
C GLU A 284 14.17 -6.02 14.44
N THR A 285 12.85 -5.89 14.57
CA THR A 285 11.89 -6.52 13.64
C THR A 285 12.03 -5.96 12.22
N LEU A 286 12.19 -4.64 12.07
CA LEU A 286 12.41 -4.00 10.78
C LEU A 286 13.78 -4.35 10.18
N SER A 287 14.82 -4.48 11.02
CA SER A 287 16.14 -4.94 10.61
C SER A 287 16.12 -6.38 10.10
N ALA A 288 15.36 -7.26 10.76
CA ALA A 288 15.17 -8.62 10.28
C ALA A 288 14.48 -8.66 8.90
N ALA A 289 13.50 -7.79 8.66
CA ALA A 289 12.87 -7.66 7.35
C ALA A 289 13.86 -7.10 6.30
N LEU A 290 14.71 -6.14 6.68
CA LEU A 290 15.78 -5.63 5.80
C LEU A 290 16.78 -6.73 5.43
N ALA A 291 17.24 -7.50 6.40
CA ALA A 291 18.13 -8.63 6.17
C ALA A 291 17.51 -9.71 5.26
N ALA A 292 16.18 -9.88 5.31
CA ALA A 292 15.44 -10.74 4.38
C ALA A 292 15.29 -10.12 2.96
N GLY A 293 15.66 -8.83 2.79
CA GLY A 293 15.65 -8.11 1.51
C GLY A 293 14.48 -7.16 1.30
N ALA A 294 13.71 -6.81 2.34
CA ALA A 294 12.72 -5.75 2.27
C ALA A 294 13.41 -4.38 2.35
N THR A 295 13.23 -3.56 1.32
CA THR A 295 13.82 -2.22 1.25
C THR A 295 12.83 -1.09 1.51
N ARG A 296 11.55 -1.44 1.69
CA ARG A 296 10.45 -0.54 2.13
C ARG A 296 9.57 -1.24 3.16
N TRP A 297 9.06 -0.47 4.11
CA TRP A 297 8.20 -0.96 5.18
C TRP A 297 6.95 -0.11 5.26
N TYR A 298 5.80 -0.74 5.06
CA TYR A 298 4.49 -0.11 5.22
C TYR A 298 3.97 -0.42 6.62
N LEU A 299 4.06 0.55 7.50
CA LEU A 299 3.60 0.44 8.88
C LEU A 299 2.10 0.74 8.94
N GLN A 300 1.29 -0.31 8.98
CA GLN A 300 -0.16 -0.20 9.06
C GLN A 300 -0.58 0.14 10.49
N ILE A 301 -0.96 1.38 10.72
CA ILE A 301 -1.36 1.91 12.03
C ILE A 301 -2.86 2.18 12.04
N VAL A 302 -3.57 1.53 12.94
CA VAL A 302 -5.03 1.64 13.11
C VAL A 302 -5.36 1.66 14.60
N PRO A 303 -6.21 2.60 15.03
CA PRO A 303 -6.65 3.81 14.34
C PRO A 303 -5.49 4.78 14.03
N SER A 304 -5.80 5.93 13.41
CA SER A 304 -4.79 6.92 12.96
C SER A 304 -3.71 7.21 14.02
N PRO A 305 -2.42 7.24 13.65
CA PRO A 305 -1.34 7.53 14.60
C PRO A 305 -1.43 8.97 15.11
N SER A 306 -0.99 9.17 16.35
CA SER A 306 -0.72 10.51 16.87
C SER A 306 0.57 11.08 16.29
N ASP A 307 0.78 12.39 16.42
CA ASP A 307 2.02 13.02 15.97
C ASP A 307 3.22 12.54 16.78
N GLU A 308 3.03 12.29 18.08
CA GLU A 308 4.06 11.74 18.97
C GLU A 308 4.48 10.33 18.54
N LEU A 309 3.55 9.48 18.11
CA LEU A 309 3.89 8.15 17.60
C LEU A 309 4.70 8.25 16.29
N LEU A 310 4.35 9.16 15.40
CA LEU A 310 5.13 9.42 14.19
C LEU A 310 6.54 9.93 14.51
N GLU A 311 6.69 10.78 15.53
CA GLU A 311 7.99 11.22 16.03
C GLU A 311 8.83 10.06 16.58
N VAL A 312 8.24 9.16 17.36
CA VAL A 312 8.92 7.96 17.87
C VAL A 312 9.39 7.09 16.70
N ILE A 313 8.54 6.87 15.70
CA ILE A 313 8.92 6.09 14.51
C ILE A 313 10.11 6.73 13.78
N ALA A 314 10.06 8.04 13.57
CA ALA A 314 11.08 8.74 12.78
C ALA A 314 12.40 8.97 13.55
N LYS A 315 12.32 9.31 14.84
CA LYS A 315 13.48 9.74 15.63
C LYS A 315 14.11 8.63 16.47
N GLU A 316 13.29 7.63 16.87
CA GLU A 316 13.74 6.58 17.77
C GLU A 316 13.82 5.20 17.11
N ILE A 317 12.90 4.84 16.22
CA ILE A 317 12.90 3.53 15.57
C ILE A 317 13.78 3.54 14.31
N ALA A 318 13.52 4.45 13.37
CA ALA A 318 14.23 4.49 12.09
C ALA A 318 15.76 4.56 12.20
N PRO A 319 16.36 5.33 13.13
CA PRO A 319 17.81 5.37 13.28
C PRO A 319 18.45 4.08 13.78
N ARG A 320 17.68 3.20 14.41
CA ARG A 320 18.14 1.92 14.98
C ARG A 320 18.00 0.76 14.00
N ILE A 321 17.34 0.96 12.85
CA ILE A 321 17.28 -0.06 11.80
C ILE A 321 18.70 -0.28 11.27
N SER A 322 19.16 -1.51 11.26
CA SER A 322 20.51 -1.89 10.80
C SER A 322 20.45 -3.13 9.92
N GLY A 323 21.24 -3.16 8.88
CA GLY A 323 21.39 -4.29 7.95
C GLY A 323 22.85 -4.64 7.76
#